data_057891244019e39d1287438f9c009d2f
#
_entry.id   057891244019e39d1287438f9c009d2f
#
_cell.length_a   1.000
_cell.length_b   1.000
_cell.length_c   1.000
_cell.angle_alpha   90.00
_cell.angle_beta   90.00
_cell.angle_gamma   90.00
#
_symmetry.space_group_name_H-M   'P 1'
#
loop_
_entity.id
_entity.type
_entity.pdbx_description
1 polymer ?
#
loop_
_entity_poly.entity_id
_entity_poly.type
_entity_poly.pdbx_seq_one_letter_code
_entity_poly.pdbx_strand_id
1 'polypeptide(L)'
;MKKQNNLAAGISEPGIVDAYLEKLRHPLLDMIHYLRQLILSADKSVGEGIYWNAPTFYYMGKMKPFDPKEYKRYIVGFNFFKQDTICLIFLRGADAADPKKLLSGEFKDKRKLLALQSMEDIKKIEADLKKIIKDLVKKIDD
;
A
#
# COMPACT_ATOMS: atom_id res chain seq x y z
N MET A 1 21.68 6.98 -15.04
CA MET A 1 21.13 6.58 -13.79
C MET A 1 20.59 5.17 -13.84
N LYS A 2 20.80 4.53 -12.79
CA LYS A 2 20.35 3.19 -12.77
C LYS A 2 18.86 3.06 -12.79
N LYS A 3 18.39 2.18 -13.58
CA LYS A 3 17.00 1.97 -13.67
C LYS A 3 16.41 1.47 -12.37
N GLN A 4 15.31 2.06 -12.02
CA GLN A 4 14.62 1.65 -10.82
C GLN A 4 14.15 0.22 -10.94
N ASN A 5 14.51 -0.58 -9.98
CA ASN A 5 14.03 -1.94 -9.92
C ASN A 5 12.68 -1.95 -9.24
N ASN A 6 11.66 -2.39 -9.92
CA ASN A 6 10.31 -2.41 -9.38
C ASN A 6 10.03 -3.63 -8.52
N LEU A 7 11.07 -4.29 -8.02
CA LEU A 7 10.92 -5.44 -7.16
C LEU A 7 11.44 -5.11 -5.78
N ALA A 8 10.57 -5.15 -4.79
CA ALA A 8 10.99 -4.96 -3.40
C ALA A 8 11.84 -6.14 -2.98
N ALA A 9 12.92 -5.84 -2.25
CA ALA A 9 13.83 -6.87 -1.78
C ALA A 9 13.47 -7.41 -0.39
N GLY A 10 12.32 -7.01 0.15
CA GLY A 10 11.92 -7.43 1.49
C GLY A 10 12.59 -6.64 2.59
N ILE A 11 13.17 -5.50 2.25
CA ILE A 11 13.85 -4.62 3.21
C ILE A 11 13.08 -3.31 3.27
N SER A 12 12.78 -2.85 4.48
CA SER A 12 12.08 -1.57 4.65
C SER A 12 13.06 -0.42 4.49
N GLU A 13 12.62 0.64 3.82
CA GLU A 13 13.45 1.81 3.56
C GLU A 13 12.75 3.10 4.03
N PRO A 14 12.47 3.21 5.33
CA PRO A 14 11.72 4.38 5.83
C PRO A 14 12.39 5.72 5.56
N GLY A 15 13.72 5.76 5.55
CA GLY A 15 14.43 7.01 5.27
C GLY A 15 14.14 7.55 3.87
N ILE A 16 14.01 6.66 2.90
CA ILE A 16 13.70 7.07 1.53
C ILE A 16 12.27 7.59 1.46
N VAL A 17 11.34 6.95 2.17
CA VAL A 17 9.96 7.41 2.21
C VAL A 17 9.87 8.75 2.93
N ASP A 18 10.61 8.92 4.03
CA ASP A 18 10.64 10.21 4.73
C ASP A 18 11.09 11.33 3.80
N ALA A 19 12.16 11.10 3.04
CA ALA A 19 12.68 12.10 2.12
C ALA A 19 11.67 12.43 1.02
N TYR A 20 10.98 11.41 0.52
CA TYR A 20 9.94 11.61 -0.48
C TYR A 20 8.83 12.51 0.06
N LEU A 21 8.35 12.22 1.27
CA LEU A 21 7.24 12.97 1.85
C LEU A 21 7.63 14.39 2.21
N GLU A 22 8.89 14.63 2.57
CA GLU A 22 9.36 15.98 2.85
C GLU A 22 9.27 16.88 1.62
N LYS A 23 9.43 16.31 0.44
CA LYS A 23 9.38 17.07 -0.80
C LYS A 23 8.00 17.10 -1.44
N LEU A 24 7.10 16.28 -0.94
CA LEU A 24 5.78 16.18 -1.53
C LEU A 24 4.94 17.42 -1.22
N ARG A 25 4.33 17.97 -2.26
CA ARG A 25 3.40 19.09 -2.12
C ARG A 25 2.00 18.57 -2.33
N HIS A 26 1.30 18.31 -1.23
CA HIS A 26 -0.06 17.78 -1.32
C HIS A 26 -0.90 18.36 -0.20
N PRO A 27 -2.12 18.85 -0.49
CA PRO A 27 -2.96 19.47 0.55
C PRO A 27 -3.39 18.50 1.65
N LEU A 28 -3.37 17.20 1.36
CA LEU A 28 -3.81 16.19 2.33
C LEU A 28 -2.64 15.46 2.98
N LEU A 29 -1.52 16.14 3.15
CA LEU A 29 -0.31 15.52 3.69
C LEU A 29 -0.52 14.88 5.06
N ASP A 30 -1.36 15.48 5.91
CA ASP A 30 -1.64 14.91 7.23
C ASP A 30 -2.29 13.53 7.11
N MET A 31 -3.19 13.37 6.15
CA MET A 31 -3.83 12.09 5.90
C MET A 31 -2.82 11.07 5.40
N ILE A 32 -1.89 11.52 4.57
CA ILE A 32 -0.86 10.64 4.04
C ILE A 32 0.00 10.10 5.18
N HIS A 33 0.43 10.97 6.10
CA HIS A 33 1.21 10.54 7.25
C HIS A 33 0.43 9.58 8.14
N TYR A 34 -0.83 9.87 8.36
CA TYR A 34 -1.67 9.01 9.19
C TYR A 34 -1.85 7.62 8.56
N LEU A 35 -2.12 7.59 7.26
CA LEU A 35 -2.29 6.33 6.55
C LEU A 35 -0.99 5.53 6.53
N ARG A 36 0.14 6.21 6.37
CA ARG A 36 1.44 5.52 6.40
C ARG A 36 1.60 4.76 7.72
N GLN A 37 1.35 5.43 8.84
CA GLN A 37 1.47 4.79 10.14
C GLN A 37 0.46 3.68 10.33
N LEU A 38 -0.76 3.90 9.87
CA LEU A 38 -1.82 2.90 9.97
C LEU A 38 -1.44 1.63 9.23
N ILE A 39 -0.96 1.76 8.01
CA ILE A 39 -0.59 0.61 7.18
C ILE A 39 0.57 -0.14 7.82
N LEU A 40 1.61 0.59 8.26
CA LEU A 40 2.76 -0.06 8.89
C LEU A 40 2.38 -0.76 10.19
N SER A 41 1.38 -0.25 10.89
CA SER A 41 0.96 -0.83 12.15
C SER A 41 0.05 -2.06 11.98
N ALA A 42 -0.44 -2.29 10.77
CA ALA A 42 -1.36 -3.41 10.54
C ALA A 42 -0.69 -4.76 10.76
N ASP A 43 0.60 -4.87 10.42
CA ASP A 43 1.34 -6.10 10.63
C ASP A 43 2.82 -5.76 10.66
N LYS A 44 3.56 -6.34 11.60
CA LYS A 44 4.98 -6.01 11.74
C LYS A 44 5.84 -6.48 10.60
N SER A 45 5.32 -7.36 9.75
CA SER A 45 6.07 -7.82 8.57
C SER A 45 5.90 -6.90 7.37
N VAL A 46 5.19 -5.78 7.52
CA VAL A 46 5.01 -4.81 6.43
C VAL A 46 6.13 -3.78 6.47
N GLY A 47 6.80 -3.61 5.35
CA GLY A 47 7.82 -2.58 5.18
C GLY A 47 7.41 -1.59 4.11
N GLU A 48 8.24 -0.60 3.85
CA GLU A 48 7.93 0.48 2.91
C GLU A 48 9.12 0.89 2.08
N GLY A 49 8.84 1.45 0.92
CA GLY A 49 9.84 1.98 0.02
C GLY A 49 9.17 2.81 -1.05
N ILE A 50 9.94 3.25 -2.04
CA ILE A 50 9.41 4.03 -3.15
C ILE A 50 9.44 3.14 -4.40
N TYR A 51 8.27 2.83 -4.93
CA TYR A 51 8.12 2.06 -6.15
C TYR A 51 7.00 2.69 -6.97
N TRP A 52 7.15 2.66 -8.28
CA TRP A 52 6.18 3.32 -9.19
C TRP A 52 5.97 4.77 -8.80
N ASN A 53 7.07 5.43 -8.40
CA ASN A 53 7.11 6.86 -8.06
C ASN A 53 6.27 7.24 -6.84
N ALA A 54 5.99 6.31 -5.93
CA ALA A 54 5.19 6.62 -4.74
C ALA A 54 5.53 5.68 -3.59
N PRO A 55 5.21 6.08 -2.36
CA PRO A 55 5.38 5.18 -1.23
C PRO A 55 4.55 3.93 -1.43
N THR A 56 5.18 2.79 -1.24
CA THR A 56 4.58 1.48 -1.48
C THR A 56 4.94 0.58 -0.30
N PHE A 57 4.00 -0.27 0.08
CA PHE A 57 4.14 -1.13 1.26
C PHE A 57 4.13 -2.58 0.83
N TYR A 58 5.01 -3.37 1.43
CA TYR A 58 5.21 -4.74 0.98
C TYR A 58 5.60 -5.66 2.13
N TYR A 59 5.50 -6.96 1.87
CA TYR A 59 5.84 -7.98 2.85
C TYR A 59 7.35 -8.14 2.93
N MET A 60 7.89 -8.12 4.14
CA MET A 60 9.33 -8.24 4.36
C MET A 60 9.79 -9.67 4.66
N GLY A 61 8.84 -10.58 4.86
CA GLY A 61 9.19 -11.94 5.25
C GLY A 61 9.73 -12.77 4.10
N LYS A 62 10.10 -14.00 4.44
CA LYS A 62 10.57 -14.95 3.44
C LYS A 62 9.41 -15.38 2.56
N MET A 63 9.70 -15.65 1.31
CA MET A 63 8.71 -16.08 0.34
C MET A 63 9.24 -17.21 -0.50
N LYS A 64 8.32 -18.06 -0.96
CA LYS A 64 8.66 -19.06 -1.95
C LYS A 64 9.05 -18.36 -3.24
N PRO A 65 9.85 -18.98 -4.10
CA PRO A 65 10.17 -18.36 -5.40
C PRO A 65 8.90 -18.02 -6.17
N PHE A 66 8.92 -16.87 -6.81
CA PHE A 66 7.78 -16.41 -7.59
C PHE A 66 8.25 -15.60 -8.78
N ASP A 67 7.37 -15.48 -9.78
CA ASP A 67 7.66 -14.68 -10.96
C ASP A 67 7.59 -13.22 -10.55
N PRO A 68 8.64 -12.43 -10.78
CA PRO A 68 8.62 -10.99 -10.44
C PRO A 68 7.40 -10.25 -11.00
N LYS A 69 6.89 -10.68 -12.13
CA LYS A 69 5.73 -10.04 -12.74
C LYS A 69 4.45 -10.21 -11.95
N GLU A 70 4.43 -11.12 -10.99
CA GLU A 70 3.27 -11.32 -10.13
C GLU A 70 3.21 -10.31 -9.00
N TYR A 71 4.32 -9.62 -8.72
CA TYR A 71 4.40 -8.61 -7.67
C TYR A 71 3.85 -9.11 -6.33
N LYS A 72 4.10 -10.38 -6.03
CA LYS A 72 3.51 -11.02 -4.85
C LYS A 72 3.85 -10.36 -3.52
N ARG A 73 5.01 -9.73 -3.45
CA ARG A 73 5.46 -9.10 -2.22
C ARG A 73 4.70 -7.81 -1.92
N TYR A 74 4.21 -7.13 -2.94
CA TYR A 74 3.59 -5.83 -2.78
C TYR A 74 2.16 -5.94 -2.28
N ILE A 75 1.80 -5.05 -1.36
CA ILE A 75 0.48 -5.05 -0.75
C ILE A 75 -0.34 -3.85 -1.21
N VAL A 76 0.15 -2.65 -0.94
CA VAL A 76 -0.59 -1.43 -1.23
C VAL A 76 0.36 -0.29 -1.49
N GLY A 77 -0.02 0.63 -2.37
CA GLY A 77 0.75 1.83 -2.66
C GLY A 77 -0.14 3.04 -2.70
N PHE A 78 0.48 4.22 -2.60
CA PHE A 78 -0.26 5.47 -2.73
C PHE A 78 -0.32 5.91 -4.19
N ASN A 79 -1.38 6.64 -4.51
CA ASN A 79 -1.48 7.39 -5.76
C ASN A 79 -1.91 8.80 -5.37
N PHE A 80 -1.08 9.79 -5.70
CA PHE A 80 -1.31 11.19 -5.32
C PHE A 80 -1.76 12.05 -6.49
N PHE A 81 -2.32 11.43 -7.50
CA PHE A 81 -2.70 12.15 -8.71
C PHE A 81 -3.72 13.27 -8.43
N LYS A 82 -4.68 13.02 -7.55
CA LYS A 82 -5.67 14.02 -7.21
C LYS A 82 -5.26 14.80 -5.98
N GLN A 83 -5.65 16.09 -5.95
CA GLN A 83 -5.31 16.95 -4.82
C GLN A 83 -6.35 16.91 -3.71
N ASP A 84 -7.54 16.41 -3.99
CA ASP A 84 -8.61 16.33 -3.00
C ASP A 84 -8.91 14.92 -2.52
N THR A 85 -8.10 13.96 -2.93
CA THR A 85 -8.36 12.56 -2.62
C THR A 85 -7.03 11.82 -2.52
N ILE A 86 -6.92 10.97 -1.49
CA ILE A 86 -5.80 10.03 -1.40
C ILE A 86 -6.31 8.69 -1.90
N CYS A 87 -5.66 8.15 -2.91
CA CYS A 87 -6.02 6.86 -3.45
C CYS A 87 -5.00 5.82 -3.01
N LEU A 88 -5.48 4.71 -2.46
CA LEU A 88 -4.65 3.55 -2.17
C LEU A 88 -4.90 2.51 -3.24
N ILE A 89 -3.82 1.94 -3.77
CA ILE A 89 -3.92 0.90 -4.79
C ILE A 89 -3.45 -0.41 -4.17
N PHE A 90 -4.37 -1.36 -4.04
CA PHE A 90 -4.06 -2.67 -3.51
C PHE A 90 -3.76 -3.59 -4.69
N LEU A 91 -2.49 -3.92 -4.86
CA LEU A 91 -2.06 -4.63 -6.07
C LEU A 91 -2.71 -6.00 -6.23
N ARG A 92 -3.07 -6.62 -5.13
CA ARG A 92 -3.78 -7.89 -5.16
C ARG A 92 -5.07 -7.79 -4.36
N GLY A 93 -5.75 -6.65 -4.46
CA GLY A 93 -6.95 -6.38 -3.69
C GLY A 93 -8.06 -7.39 -3.89
N ALA A 94 -8.15 -7.99 -5.07
CA ALA A 94 -9.18 -8.99 -5.33
C ALA A 94 -9.01 -10.26 -4.50
N ASP A 95 -7.80 -10.48 -3.96
CA ASP A 95 -7.55 -11.64 -3.12
C ASP A 95 -7.91 -11.40 -1.65
N ALA A 96 -8.14 -10.15 -1.28
CA ALA A 96 -8.39 -9.81 0.12
C ALA A 96 -9.80 -10.16 0.55
N ALA A 97 -9.94 -10.54 1.82
CA ALA A 97 -11.26 -10.66 2.42
C ALA A 97 -11.76 -9.24 2.68
N ASP A 98 -12.83 -8.86 2.02
CA ASP A 98 -13.36 -7.51 2.06
C ASP A 98 -14.89 -7.57 2.20
N PRO A 99 -15.40 -8.03 3.35
CA PRO A 99 -16.83 -8.27 3.50
C PRO A 99 -17.68 -7.01 3.38
N LYS A 100 -17.11 -5.86 3.68
CA LYS A 100 -17.85 -4.60 3.59
C LYS A 100 -17.66 -3.91 2.25
N LYS A 101 -16.93 -4.53 1.36
CA LYS A 101 -16.69 -4.02 0.01
C LYS A 101 -16.11 -2.61 0.01
N LEU A 102 -15.09 -2.42 0.83
CA LEU A 102 -14.39 -1.14 0.90
C LEU A 102 -13.59 -0.86 -0.37
N LEU A 103 -13.03 -1.91 -0.96
CA LEU A 103 -12.19 -1.77 -2.14
C LEU A 103 -13.05 -1.80 -3.39
N SER A 104 -12.66 -1.01 -4.39
CA SER A 104 -13.44 -0.90 -5.62
C SER A 104 -12.60 -1.13 -6.86
N GLY A 105 -13.26 -1.31 -8.00
CA GLY A 105 -12.62 -1.49 -9.28
C GLY A 105 -12.62 -2.93 -9.71
N GLU A 106 -12.73 -3.13 -11.03
CA GLU A 106 -12.68 -4.45 -11.61
C GLU A 106 -11.59 -4.44 -12.66
N PHE A 107 -10.40 -4.83 -12.24
CA PHE A 107 -9.24 -4.85 -13.11
C PHE A 107 -8.82 -6.29 -13.34
N LYS A 108 -8.30 -6.56 -14.52
CA LYS A 108 -7.89 -7.91 -14.88
C LYS A 108 -6.73 -8.41 -14.02
N ASP A 109 -5.94 -7.50 -13.48
CA ASP A 109 -4.74 -7.85 -12.72
C ASP A 109 -4.97 -7.91 -11.21
N LYS A 110 -6.22 -8.06 -10.77
CA LYS A 110 -6.58 -8.18 -9.36
C LYS A 110 -6.45 -6.89 -8.55
N ARG A 111 -6.05 -5.81 -9.18
CA ARG A 111 -5.89 -4.53 -8.50
C ARG A 111 -7.24 -4.02 -7.99
N LYS A 112 -7.23 -3.36 -6.84
CA LYS A 112 -8.41 -2.67 -6.31
C LYS A 112 -8.00 -1.35 -5.69
N LEU A 113 -8.94 -0.43 -5.57
CA LEU A 113 -8.67 0.93 -5.14
C LEU A 113 -9.50 1.29 -3.91
N LEU A 114 -8.96 2.22 -3.12
CA LEU A 114 -9.68 2.80 -1.99
C LEU A 114 -9.40 4.30 -2.00
N ALA A 115 -10.44 5.11 -2.17
CA ALA A 115 -10.31 6.56 -2.22
C ALA A 115 -10.78 7.17 -0.91
N LEU A 116 -9.98 8.10 -0.36
CA LEU A 116 -10.25 8.72 0.92
C LEU A 116 -10.09 10.21 0.79
N GLN A 117 -11.06 10.97 1.30
CA GLN A 117 -11.07 12.42 1.12
C GLN A 117 -10.94 13.20 2.42
N SER A 118 -11.03 12.54 3.57
CA SER A 118 -10.91 13.22 4.85
C SER A 118 -10.37 12.29 5.90
N MET A 119 -9.86 12.87 6.98
CA MET A 119 -9.41 12.09 8.11
C MET A 119 -10.57 11.29 8.69
N GLU A 120 -11.76 11.83 8.66
CA GLU A 120 -12.95 11.16 9.14
C GLU A 120 -13.23 9.89 8.34
N ASP A 121 -13.06 9.96 7.02
CA ASP A 121 -13.21 8.79 6.16
C ASP A 121 -12.26 7.69 6.59
N ILE A 122 -11.02 8.07 6.89
CA ILE A 122 -10.01 7.11 7.30
C ILE A 122 -10.40 6.45 8.62
N LYS A 123 -10.82 7.24 9.59
CA LYS A 123 -11.13 6.71 10.91
C LYS A 123 -12.32 5.78 10.90
N LYS A 124 -13.26 6.00 10.00
CA LYS A 124 -14.41 5.12 9.87
C LYS A 124 -14.02 3.71 9.42
N ILE A 125 -12.97 3.60 8.63
CA ILE A 125 -12.63 2.30 8.03
C ILE A 125 -11.29 1.76 8.52
N GLU A 126 -10.64 2.43 9.48
CA GLU A 126 -9.27 2.03 9.80
C GLU A 126 -9.17 0.60 10.34
N ALA A 127 -10.11 0.15 11.15
CA ALA A 127 -10.08 -1.23 11.65
C ALA A 127 -10.22 -2.23 10.52
N ASP A 128 -11.13 -1.95 9.57
CA ASP A 128 -11.34 -2.83 8.43
C ASP A 128 -10.15 -2.79 7.49
N LEU A 129 -9.55 -1.61 7.31
CA LEU A 129 -8.35 -1.48 6.48
C LEU A 129 -7.22 -2.34 7.03
N LYS A 130 -7.00 -2.30 8.34
CA LYS A 130 -5.98 -3.14 8.95
C LYS A 130 -6.24 -4.61 8.73
N LYS A 131 -7.50 -5.03 8.82
CA LYS A 131 -7.87 -6.43 8.60
C LYS A 131 -7.58 -6.86 7.17
N ILE A 132 -7.86 -5.98 6.21
CA ILE A 132 -7.59 -6.28 4.81
C ILE A 132 -6.08 -6.48 4.61
N ILE A 133 -5.26 -5.61 5.18
CA ILE A 133 -3.81 -5.72 5.04
C ILE A 133 -3.30 -6.99 5.70
N LYS A 134 -3.77 -7.31 6.91
CA LYS A 134 -3.37 -8.55 7.57
C LYS A 134 -3.77 -9.78 6.77
N ASP A 135 -4.95 -9.74 6.18
CA ASP A 135 -5.41 -10.85 5.36
C ASP A 135 -4.53 -11.05 4.13
N LEU A 136 -4.14 -9.95 3.48
CA LEU A 136 -3.25 -10.04 2.33
C LEU A 136 -1.88 -10.56 2.73
N VAL A 137 -1.36 -10.15 3.88
CA VAL A 137 -0.10 -10.65 4.38
C VAL A 137 -0.17 -12.16 4.57
N LYS A 138 -1.25 -12.65 5.15
CA LYS A 138 -1.42 -14.09 5.38
C LYS A 138 -1.45 -14.88 4.08
N LYS A 139 -1.94 -14.29 3.02
CA LYS A 139 -2.12 -14.99 1.75
C LYS A 139 -0.93 -14.91 0.82
N ILE A 140 0.08 -14.13 1.19
CA ILE A 140 1.20 -13.91 0.28
C ILE A 140 1.90 -15.18 -0.13
N ASP A 141 2.07 -16.09 0.77
CA ASP A 141 2.85 -17.29 0.49
C ASP A 141 2.05 -18.57 0.66
N ASP A 142 0.78 -18.49 0.46
CA ASP A 142 -0.11 -19.66 0.52
C ASP A 142 -0.05 -20.49 -0.75
#